data_8031820f842f1f5141a1a0667f81a87d
#
_entry.id   8031820f842f1f5141a1a0667f81a87d
#
_cell.length_a   1.000
_cell.length_b   1.000
_cell.length_c   1.000
_cell.angle_alpha   90.00
_cell.angle_beta   90.00
_cell.angle_gamma   90.00
#
_symmetry.space_group_name_H-M   'P 1'
#
loop_
_entity.id
_entity.type
_entity.pdbx_description
1 polymer ?
#
loop_
_entity_poly.entity_id
_entity_poly.type
_entity_poly.pdbx_seq_one_letter_code
_entity_poly.pdbx_strand_id
1 'polypeptide(L)'
;YGDYLDTMYTPEIADKNAAWWKEFRAGMEEVNPDVFLVGEVWEPNTDRMVPFVQDGALQNTFDFSLASELLEVAQSEHNGGFVSELCEVFDKFGFASNGKFEDCTFLTNHDQNRTMSVMEGNEDHAKTAASLYLTLPGNTFIYYGEEVGLQGMKPDQNIREPMPWYE
;
A
#
# COMPACT_ATOMS: atom_id res chain seq x y z
N TYR A 1 13.16 -11.44 2.71
CA TYR A 1 12.23 -11.15 3.81
C TYR A 1 11.16 -12.24 3.98
N GLY A 2 10.65 -12.88 2.90
CA GLY A 2 9.57 -13.86 2.97
C GLY A 2 9.82 -15.04 3.90
N ASP A 3 10.92 -15.75 3.71
CA ASP A 3 11.23 -16.93 4.51
C ASP A 3 11.49 -16.61 6.00
N TYR A 4 12.01 -15.41 6.29
CA TYR A 4 12.25 -14.96 7.66
C TYR A 4 10.94 -14.62 8.39
N LEU A 5 10.02 -13.96 7.70
CA LEU A 5 8.70 -13.66 8.23
C LEU A 5 7.88 -14.93 8.51
N ASP A 6 7.93 -15.91 7.61
CA ASP A 6 7.21 -17.18 7.77
C ASP A 6 7.65 -17.97 9.00
N THR A 7 8.93 -17.92 9.36
CA THR A 7 9.47 -18.61 10.54
C THR A 7 9.25 -17.83 11.84
N MET A 8 9.07 -16.52 11.77
CA MET A 8 8.95 -15.62 12.94
C MET A 8 7.51 -15.20 13.22
N TYR A 9 6.59 -15.39 12.27
CA TYR A 9 5.20 -14.98 12.44
C TYR A 9 4.40 -16.05 13.16
N THR A 10 4.07 -15.77 14.41
CA THR A 10 3.14 -16.57 15.23
C THR A 10 2.00 -15.69 15.71
N PRO A 11 0.82 -16.27 16.05
CA PRO A 11 -0.29 -15.51 16.63
C PRO A 11 0.14 -14.68 17.86
N GLU A 12 1.02 -15.23 18.70
CA GLU A 12 1.54 -14.52 19.88
C GLU A 12 2.38 -13.28 19.50
N ILE A 13 3.17 -13.36 18.44
CA ILE A 13 3.96 -12.21 17.93
C ILE A 13 3.01 -11.19 17.32
N ALA A 14 2.01 -11.62 16.58
CA ALA A 14 0.98 -10.75 16.01
C ALA A 14 0.24 -9.97 17.09
N ASP A 15 -0.19 -10.63 18.15
CA ASP A 15 -0.86 -10.00 19.30
C ASP A 15 0.04 -8.97 20.01
N LYS A 16 1.32 -9.28 20.18
CA LYS A 16 2.29 -8.33 20.75
C LYS A 16 2.51 -7.11 19.87
N ASN A 17 2.60 -7.30 18.57
CA ASN A 17 2.71 -6.20 17.61
C ASN A 17 1.45 -5.33 17.64
N ALA A 18 0.27 -5.93 17.60
CA ALA A 18 -0.99 -5.20 17.68
C ALA A 18 -1.10 -4.40 18.99
N ALA A 19 -0.72 -5.00 20.11
CA ALA A 19 -0.72 -4.33 21.41
C ALA A 19 0.22 -3.12 21.44
N TRP A 20 1.43 -3.27 20.87
CA TRP A 20 2.39 -2.18 20.80
C TRP A 20 1.88 -1.03 19.91
N TRP A 21 1.30 -1.33 18.75
CA TRP A 21 0.74 -0.30 17.87
C TRP A 21 -0.46 0.41 18.48
N LYS A 22 -1.29 -0.29 19.26
CA LYS A 22 -2.39 0.32 20.03
C LYS A 22 -1.88 1.31 21.07
N GLU A 23 -0.84 0.93 21.83
CA GLU A 23 -0.20 1.83 22.79
C GLU A 23 0.44 3.04 22.11
N PHE A 24 1.17 2.83 21.00
CA PHE A 24 1.76 3.90 20.21
C PHE A 24 0.69 4.87 19.70
N ARG A 25 -0.37 4.35 19.11
CA ARG A 25 -1.48 5.17 18.61
C ARG A 25 -2.15 5.96 19.72
N ALA A 26 -2.46 5.34 20.85
CA ALA A 26 -3.07 6.03 21.98
C ALA A 26 -2.21 7.21 22.48
N GLY A 27 -0.89 7.01 22.59
CA GLY A 27 0.02 8.10 22.95
C GLY A 27 0.09 9.23 21.91
N MET A 28 -0.02 8.89 20.61
CA MET A 28 -0.06 9.90 19.56
C MET A 28 -1.38 10.70 19.57
N GLU A 29 -2.51 10.03 19.80
CA GLU A 29 -3.82 10.66 19.89
C GLU A 29 -3.98 11.59 21.11
N GLU A 30 -3.24 11.35 22.21
CA GLU A 30 -3.15 12.30 23.33
C GLU A 30 -2.53 13.64 22.90
N VAL A 31 -1.61 13.62 21.96
CA VAL A 31 -0.93 14.82 21.46
C VAL A 31 -1.71 15.49 20.32
N ASN A 32 -2.20 14.67 19.41
CA ASN A 32 -3.02 15.11 18.26
C ASN A 32 -4.14 14.10 18.00
N PRO A 33 -5.39 14.42 18.39
CA PRO A 33 -6.53 13.51 18.17
C PRO A 33 -6.81 13.20 16.68
N ASP A 34 -6.34 14.06 15.79
CA ASP A 34 -6.52 13.92 14.33
C ASP A 34 -5.26 13.32 13.67
N VAL A 35 -4.42 12.64 14.42
CA VAL A 35 -3.21 12.01 13.87
C VAL A 35 -3.57 10.94 12.84
N PHE A 36 -2.89 11.00 11.69
CA PHE A 36 -2.99 9.99 10.65
C PHE A 36 -1.78 9.06 10.73
N LEU A 37 -2.03 7.78 11.00
CA LEU A 37 -1.01 6.74 11.09
C LEU A 37 -1.20 5.74 9.96
N VAL A 38 -0.19 5.61 9.10
CA VAL A 38 -0.15 4.61 8.03
C VAL A 38 1.00 3.65 8.26
N GLY A 39 0.72 2.35 8.16
CA GLY A 39 1.72 1.30 8.30
C GLY A 39 2.30 0.87 6.95
N GLU A 40 3.60 0.63 6.92
CA GLU A 40 4.23 -0.11 5.83
C GLU A 40 4.34 -1.57 6.24
N VAL A 41 3.35 -2.36 5.82
CA VAL A 41 3.29 -3.80 6.05
C VAL A 41 3.36 -4.49 4.70
N TRP A 42 4.58 -4.81 4.26
CA TRP A 42 4.81 -5.48 2.98
C TRP A 42 4.57 -6.99 3.12
N GLU A 43 3.33 -7.35 3.22
CA GLU A 43 2.87 -8.72 3.40
C GLU A 43 1.70 -9.00 2.44
N PRO A 44 1.82 -9.99 1.54
CA PRO A 44 0.75 -10.29 0.58
C PRO A 44 -0.42 -11.06 1.21
N ASN A 45 -0.26 -11.59 2.41
CA ASN A 45 -1.31 -12.35 3.08
C ASN A 45 -2.14 -11.43 3.99
N THR A 46 -3.37 -11.14 3.57
CA THR A 46 -4.30 -10.27 4.30
C THR A 46 -4.55 -10.74 5.74
N ASP A 47 -4.59 -12.04 6.01
CA ASP A 47 -4.77 -12.56 7.38
C ASP A 47 -3.62 -12.19 8.32
N ARG A 48 -2.40 -12.06 7.78
CA ARG A 48 -1.22 -11.60 8.55
C ARG A 48 -1.20 -10.08 8.74
N MET A 49 -1.91 -9.33 7.91
CA MET A 49 -2.05 -7.89 8.03
C MET A 49 -3.11 -7.48 9.06
N VAL A 50 -4.16 -8.28 9.22
CA VAL A 50 -5.29 -8.01 10.15
C VAL A 50 -4.82 -7.54 11.53
N PRO A 51 -3.84 -8.15 12.21
CA PRO A 51 -3.41 -7.73 13.54
C PRO A 51 -2.91 -6.28 13.61
N PHE A 52 -2.39 -5.74 12.51
CA PHE A 52 -1.88 -4.36 12.47
C PHE A 52 -2.98 -3.30 12.44
N VAL A 53 -4.19 -3.65 12.01
CA VAL A 53 -5.36 -2.75 11.97
C VAL A 53 -6.42 -3.10 13.01
N GLN A 54 -6.27 -4.23 13.68
CA GLN A 54 -7.25 -4.76 14.63
C GLN A 54 -7.45 -3.83 15.82
N ASP A 55 -8.72 -3.56 16.16
CA ASP A 55 -9.13 -2.81 17.36
C ASP A 55 -8.41 -1.46 17.54
N GLY A 56 -8.00 -0.82 16.46
CA GLY A 56 -7.34 0.47 16.51
C GLY A 56 -5.82 0.42 16.74
N ALA A 57 -5.15 -0.64 16.29
CA ALA A 57 -3.70 -0.67 16.23
C ALA A 57 -3.17 0.42 15.27
N LEU A 58 -3.27 0.23 13.96
CA LEU A 58 -3.06 1.29 12.97
C LEU A 58 -4.41 1.69 12.36
N GLN A 59 -4.52 2.89 11.85
CA GLN A 59 -5.71 3.32 11.12
C GLN A 59 -5.68 2.79 9.68
N ASN A 60 -4.48 2.71 9.11
CA ASN A 60 -4.27 2.46 7.70
C ASN A 60 -3.03 1.62 7.47
N THR A 61 -2.99 0.93 6.35
CA THR A 61 -1.77 0.29 5.80
C THR A 61 -1.70 0.57 4.31
N PHE A 62 -0.47 0.62 3.77
CA PHE A 62 -0.29 0.58 2.32
C PHE A 62 -0.71 -0.77 1.77
N ASP A 63 -1.55 -0.78 0.74
CA ASP A 63 -2.00 -2.00 0.08
C ASP A 63 -1.05 -2.39 -1.06
N PHE A 64 -0.01 -3.15 -0.73
CA PHE A 64 0.99 -3.62 -1.68
C PHE A 64 0.45 -4.66 -2.65
N SER A 65 -0.50 -5.47 -2.20
CA SER A 65 -1.15 -6.49 -3.01
C SER A 65 -1.98 -5.85 -4.11
N LEU A 66 -2.87 -4.94 -3.73
CA LEU A 66 -3.69 -4.18 -4.67
C LEU A 66 -2.84 -3.37 -5.65
N ALA A 67 -1.75 -2.75 -5.19
CA ALA A 67 -0.82 -2.02 -6.06
C ALA A 67 -0.26 -2.92 -7.16
N SER A 68 0.16 -4.14 -6.81
CA SER A 68 0.68 -5.12 -7.76
C SER A 68 -0.38 -5.58 -8.77
N GLU A 69 -1.58 -5.86 -8.30
CA GLU A 69 -2.72 -6.24 -9.15
C GLU A 69 -3.11 -5.14 -10.13
N LEU A 70 -3.16 -3.89 -9.67
CA LEU A 70 -3.49 -2.73 -10.53
C LEU A 70 -2.46 -2.53 -11.64
N LEU A 71 -1.18 -2.72 -11.33
CA LEU A 71 -0.11 -2.66 -12.34
C LEU A 71 -0.25 -3.81 -13.36
N GLU A 72 -0.52 -5.02 -12.89
CA GLU A 72 -0.71 -6.19 -13.74
C GLU A 72 -1.94 -6.03 -14.66
N VAL A 73 -3.07 -5.59 -14.12
CA VAL A 73 -4.30 -5.33 -14.88
C VAL A 73 -4.04 -4.29 -15.98
N ALA A 74 -3.38 -3.20 -15.66
CA ALA A 74 -3.09 -2.15 -16.62
C ALA A 74 -2.12 -2.60 -17.71
N GLN A 75 -1.11 -3.40 -17.36
CA GLN A 75 -0.09 -3.90 -18.30
C GLN A 75 -0.63 -5.01 -19.19
N SER A 76 -1.38 -5.96 -18.63
CA SER A 76 -1.88 -7.13 -19.35
C SER A 76 -3.16 -6.86 -20.14
N GLU A 77 -3.84 -5.76 -19.88
CA GLU A 77 -5.19 -5.44 -20.39
C GLU A 77 -6.26 -6.50 -20.01
N HIS A 78 -6.02 -7.21 -18.92
CA HIS A 78 -6.94 -8.24 -18.41
C HIS A 78 -7.36 -7.93 -16.98
N ASN A 79 -8.62 -8.19 -16.67
CA ASN A 79 -9.12 -8.08 -15.31
C ASN A 79 -8.56 -9.24 -14.47
N GLY A 80 -7.50 -8.97 -13.69
CA GLY A 80 -6.79 -9.97 -12.90
C GLY A 80 -7.58 -10.50 -11.72
N GLY A 81 -8.26 -9.70 -11.00
CA GLY A 81 -8.92 -10.10 -9.75
C GLY A 81 -8.88 -9.02 -8.68
N PHE A 82 -8.32 -7.85 -9.01
CA PHE A 82 -8.15 -6.76 -8.07
C PHE A 82 -9.44 -6.36 -7.34
N VAL A 83 -10.60 -6.49 -7.99
CA VAL A 83 -11.90 -6.22 -7.34
C VAL A 83 -12.17 -7.21 -6.20
N SER A 84 -11.81 -8.48 -6.39
CA SER A 84 -11.99 -9.50 -5.35
C SER A 84 -11.06 -9.24 -4.17
N GLU A 85 -9.82 -8.85 -4.44
CA GLU A 85 -8.84 -8.47 -3.41
C GLU A 85 -9.27 -7.23 -2.67
N LEU A 86 -9.69 -6.19 -3.37
CA LEU A 86 -10.24 -4.98 -2.77
C LEU A 86 -11.41 -5.30 -1.83
N CYS A 87 -12.36 -6.14 -2.26
CA CYS A 87 -13.47 -6.57 -1.42
C CYS A 87 -12.98 -7.35 -0.19
N GLU A 88 -12.00 -8.24 -0.35
CA GLU A 88 -11.43 -9.00 0.76
C GLU A 88 -10.77 -8.08 1.81
N VAL A 89 -9.98 -7.11 1.36
CA VAL A 89 -9.34 -6.10 2.24
C VAL A 89 -10.41 -5.31 3.00
N PHE A 90 -11.42 -4.79 2.30
CA PHE A 90 -12.48 -4.01 2.95
C PHE A 90 -13.30 -4.83 3.93
N ASP A 91 -13.63 -6.08 3.61
CA ASP A 91 -14.39 -6.96 4.49
C ASP A 91 -13.57 -7.33 5.73
N LYS A 92 -12.34 -7.82 5.55
CA LYS A 92 -11.48 -8.27 6.65
C LYS A 92 -11.03 -7.13 7.56
N PHE A 93 -10.48 -6.06 6.96
CA PHE A 93 -9.92 -4.96 7.73
C PHE A 93 -11.02 -4.05 8.26
N GLY A 94 -12.10 -3.86 7.51
CA GLY A 94 -13.29 -3.17 7.98
C GLY A 94 -13.87 -3.85 9.22
N PHE A 95 -14.01 -5.18 9.20
CA PHE A 95 -14.47 -5.95 10.35
C PHE A 95 -13.47 -5.84 11.54
N ALA A 96 -12.19 -6.08 11.30
CA ALA A 96 -11.15 -6.06 12.33
C ALA A 96 -10.99 -4.69 13.01
N SER A 97 -11.16 -3.61 12.26
CA SER A 97 -11.04 -2.22 12.74
C SER A 97 -12.34 -1.61 13.27
N ASN A 98 -13.43 -2.37 13.31
CA ASN A 98 -14.79 -1.86 13.61
C ASN A 98 -15.24 -0.73 12.64
N GLY A 99 -14.95 -0.89 11.35
CA GLY A 99 -15.31 0.05 10.29
C GLY A 99 -14.46 1.33 10.25
N LYS A 100 -13.32 1.36 10.91
CA LYS A 100 -12.42 2.52 10.95
C LYS A 100 -11.21 2.41 10.01
N PHE A 101 -11.05 1.27 9.34
CA PHE A 101 -9.99 1.10 8.36
C PHE A 101 -10.25 1.98 7.13
N GLU A 102 -9.21 2.65 6.70
CA GLU A 102 -9.17 3.37 5.42
C GLU A 102 -7.96 2.86 4.64
N ASP A 103 -8.19 2.30 3.48
CA ASP A 103 -7.12 1.79 2.64
C ASP A 103 -6.17 2.91 2.18
N CYS A 104 -4.90 2.57 1.97
CA CYS A 104 -3.90 3.48 1.42
C CYS A 104 -3.42 2.95 0.07
N THR A 105 -4.12 3.39 -0.97
CA THR A 105 -3.85 2.97 -2.35
C THR A 105 -2.66 3.72 -2.95
N PHE A 106 -1.85 3.02 -3.72
CA PHE A 106 -0.71 3.56 -4.46
C PHE A 106 -0.37 2.62 -5.63
N LEU A 107 0.52 3.01 -6.51
CA LEU A 107 1.03 2.11 -7.57
C LEU A 107 2.45 1.65 -7.26
N THR A 108 3.35 2.57 -7.03
CA THR A 108 4.74 2.28 -6.66
C THR A 108 5.24 3.26 -5.60
N ASN A 109 6.40 2.96 -5.04
CA ASN A 109 7.05 3.80 -4.04
C ASN A 109 8.58 3.84 -4.24
N HIS A 110 9.29 4.42 -3.29
CA HIS A 110 10.75 4.57 -3.32
C HIS A 110 11.55 3.26 -3.23
N ASP A 111 10.89 2.13 -2.99
CA ASP A 111 11.49 0.80 -2.92
C ASP A 111 11.11 -0.10 -4.10
N GLN A 112 10.32 0.42 -5.04
CA GLN A 112 9.83 -0.31 -6.21
C GLN A 112 10.27 0.37 -7.52
N ASN A 113 10.26 -0.37 -8.63
CA ASN A 113 10.43 0.20 -9.96
C ASN A 113 9.29 1.18 -10.24
N ARG A 114 9.61 2.31 -10.89
CA ARG A 114 8.61 3.33 -11.21
C ARG A 114 7.54 2.82 -12.16
N THR A 115 6.30 3.27 -11.97
CA THR A 115 5.13 2.87 -12.76
C THR A 115 5.38 2.92 -14.26
N MET A 116 5.90 4.03 -14.78
CA MET A 116 6.17 4.17 -16.22
C MET A 116 7.20 3.15 -16.73
N SER A 117 8.18 2.76 -15.90
CA SER A 117 9.14 1.69 -16.27
C SER A 117 8.51 0.31 -16.21
N VAL A 118 7.60 0.04 -15.27
CA VAL A 118 6.82 -1.21 -15.21
C VAL A 118 5.94 -1.32 -16.44
N MET A 119 5.37 -0.22 -16.91
CA MET A 119 4.56 -0.14 -18.13
C MET A 119 5.40 -0.12 -19.43
N GLU A 120 6.73 -0.30 -19.35
CA GLU A 120 7.62 -0.30 -20.49
C GLU A 120 7.55 0.98 -21.35
N GLY A 121 7.23 2.11 -20.72
CA GLY A 121 7.04 3.40 -21.37
C GLY A 121 5.69 3.57 -22.07
N ASN A 122 4.75 2.66 -21.90
CA ASN A 122 3.40 2.76 -22.46
C ASN A 122 2.55 3.73 -21.62
N GLU A 123 2.35 4.93 -22.16
CA GLU A 123 1.57 5.98 -21.49
C GLU A 123 0.10 5.60 -21.28
N ASP A 124 -0.50 4.84 -22.18
CA ASP A 124 -1.92 4.46 -22.06
C ASP A 124 -2.13 3.46 -20.94
N HIS A 125 -1.18 2.51 -20.74
CA HIS A 125 -1.18 1.62 -19.58
C HIS A 125 -0.96 2.39 -18.28
N ALA A 126 -0.01 3.34 -18.25
CA ALA A 126 0.24 4.16 -17.08
C ALA A 126 -0.99 5.02 -16.71
N LYS A 127 -1.65 5.62 -17.70
CA LYS A 127 -2.90 6.37 -17.51
C LYS A 127 -4.05 5.47 -17.03
N THR A 128 -4.11 4.23 -17.52
CA THR A 128 -5.10 3.24 -17.07
C THR A 128 -4.87 2.89 -15.61
N ALA A 129 -3.63 2.56 -15.20
CA ALA A 129 -3.28 2.30 -13.81
C ALA A 129 -3.63 3.50 -12.91
N ALA A 130 -3.29 4.72 -13.35
CA ALA A 130 -3.61 5.95 -12.64
C ALA A 130 -5.13 6.13 -12.49
N SER A 131 -5.90 5.89 -13.55
CA SER A 131 -7.35 6.02 -13.53
C SER A 131 -8.00 5.02 -12.57
N LEU A 132 -7.47 3.80 -12.49
CA LEU A 132 -7.95 2.78 -11.56
C LEU A 132 -7.73 3.24 -10.11
N TYR A 133 -6.49 3.42 -9.66
CA TYR A 133 -6.22 3.65 -8.24
C TYR A 133 -6.71 5.01 -7.73
N LEU A 134 -6.75 6.05 -8.57
CA LEU A 134 -7.27 7.37 -8.20
C LEU A 134 -8.80 7.41 -8.01
N THR A 135 -9.51 6.39 -8.46
CA THR A 135 -10.97 6.28 -8.33
C THR A 135 -11.40 5.26 -7.28
N LEU A 136 -10.46 4.53 -6.67
CA LEU A 136 -10.76 3.61 -5.59
C LEU A 136 -11.03 4.35 -4.28
N PRO A 137 -11.84 3.77 -3.38
CA PRO A 137 -12.03 4.33 -2.05
C PRO A 137 -10.74 4.22 -1.23
N GLY A 138 -10.52 5.20 -0.34
CA GLY A 138 -9.37 5.25 0.56
C GLY A 138 -8.52 6.50 0.38
N ASN A 139 -7.33 6.49 0.96
CA ASN A 139 -6.36 7.56 0.89
C ASN A 139 -5.31 7.24 -0.18
N THR A 140 -5.33 7.97 -1.27
CA THR A 140 -4.45 7.74 -2.41
C THR A 140 -3.08 8.41 -2.23
N PHE A 141 -2.01 7.64 -2.38
CA PHE A 141 -0.63 8.11 -2.36
C PHE A 141 -0.03 8.11 -3.75
N ILE A 142 0.49 9.24 -4.18
CA ILE A 142 1.19 9.40 -5.46
C ILE A 142 2.69 9.51 -5.17
N TYR A 143 3.47 8.57 -5.71
CA TYR A 143 4.92 8.71 -5.64
C TYR A 143 5.36 9.83 -6.59
N TYR A 144 6.17 10.77 -6.11
CA TYR A 144 6.57 11.94 -6.89
C TYR A 144 7.18 11.55 -8.24
N GLY A 145 6.82 12.29 -9.28
CA GLY A 145 7.26 12.04 -10.65
C GLY A 145 6.39 11.06 -11.43
N GLU A 146 5.43 10.38 -10.79
CA GLU A 146 4.45 9.56 -11.54
C GLU A 146 3.57 10.44 -12.43
N GLU A 147 3.20 11.63 -11.97
CA GLU A 147 2.40 12.61 -12.68
C GLU A 147 3.04 13.14 -13.98
N VAL A 148 4.35 13.00 -14.09
CA VAL A 148 5.12 13.39 -15.32
C VAL A 148 5.73 12.17 -16.03
N GLY A 149 5.38 10.96 -15.62
CA GLY A 149 5.84 9.72 -16.23
C GLY A 149 7.33 9.45 -16.01
N LEU A 150 7.88 9.84 -14.86
CA LEU A 150 9.28 9.59 -14.53
C LEU A 150 9.57 8.10 -14.53
N GLN A 151 10.64 7.71 -15.22
CA GLN A 151 11.09 6.33 -15.32
C GLN A 151 12.20 6.03 -14.31
N GLY A 152 12.37 4.78 -13.97
CA GLY A 152 13.45 4.28 -13.13
C GLY A 152 13.23 2.82 -12.74
N MET A 153 14.30 2.04 -12.82
CA MET A 153 14.35 0.66 -12.36
C MET A 153 15.46 0.52 -11.33
N LYS A 154 15.30 -0.37 -10.37
CA LYS A 154 16.36 -0.70 -9.42
C LYS A 154 17.74 -0.75 -10.11
N PRO A 155 18.80 -0.30 -9.44
CA PRO A 155 18.94 -0.01 -8.01
C PRO A 155 18.35 1.34 -7.58
N ASP A 156 18.31 1.56 -6.27
CA ASP A 156 17.59 2.65 -5.59
C ASP A 156 17.87 4.06 -6.15
N GLN A 157 19.12 4.36 -6.51
CA GLN A 157 19.46 5.67 -7.07
C GLN A 157 18.67 6.01 -8.33
N ASN A 158 18.29 5.02 -9.13
CA ASN A 158 17.57 5.24 -10.38
C ASN A 158 16.06 5.46 -10.17
N ILE A 159 15.52 4.93 -9.07
CA ILE A 159 14.08 5.09 -8.73
C ILE A 159 13.83 6.28 -7.80
N ARG A 160 14.91 6.92 -7.32
CA ARG A 160 14.88 8.07 -6.39
C ARG A 160 15.53 9.32 -6.98
N GLU A 161 15.56 9.42 -8.33
CA GLU A 161 16.07 10.61 -9.02
C GLU A 161 15.27 11.87 -8.64
N PRO A 162 15.92 13.05 -8.63
CA PRO A 162 15.22 14.30 -8.37
C PRO A 162 14.11 14.59 -9.37
N MET A 163 13.09 15.32 -8.93
CA MET A 163 12.00 15.78 -9.80
C MET A 163 12.56 16.72 -10.90
N PRO A 164 12.25 16.49 -12.20
CA PRO A 164 12.72 17.32 -13.31
C PRO A 164 11.88 18.60 -13.45
N TRP A 165 12.10 19.58 -12.58
CA TRP A 165 11.29 20.81 -12.52
C TRP A 165 11.40 21.73 -13.74
N TYR A 166 12.40 21.53 -14.59
CA TYR A 166 12.79 22.50 -15.64
C TYR A 166 12.99 21.89 -17.04
N GLU A 167 12.48 20.68 -17.27
CA GLU A 167 12.54 20.03 -18.59
C GLU A 167 11.23 20.16 -19.35
#